data_1f98036718a8d7969257ee41955d2d7b
#
_entry.id   1f98036718a8d7969257ee41955d2d7b
#
_cell.length_a   1.000
_cell.length_b   1.000
_cell.length_c   1.000
_cell.angle_alpha   90.00
_cell.angle_beta   90.00
_cell.angle_gamma   90.00
#
_symmetry.space_group_name_H-M   'P 1'
#
loop_
_entity.id
_entity.type
_entity.pdbx_description
1 polymer ?
#
loop_
_entity_poly.entity_id
_entity_poly.type
_entity_poly.pdbx_seq_one_letter_code
_entity_poly.pdbx_strand_id
1 'polypeptide(L)'
;MDKIEELAQLRENLVDDIEARHINRLNIALENLEKDVVKLANTLPLRENKLFEARLAVELRPKIKALIDKHYVLWADGTVREYDKVAKIIVDNMKILPISENFKTLTELDIETITNLKRVKFTGFLDIATETTNALADEIYQSTISGKPFEDTVKTLQHRINGVYIKADQDEINDLVELVATTTDETVKQKAIDKLHTVYGADRVGNNMRRYAKQLAHDSLMEFDGQFTKAKAAEAGLTNFLYYGDIIGDSRPFCIANRGKIFSEDELRDKWSSESWKGKSTTDPFTSRGGYNCRHHLQPTDPSWYNENGDLII
;
A
#
# COMPACT_ATOMS: atom_id res chain seq x y z
N MET A 1 14.74 1.19 -25.06
CA MET A 1 13.68 0.51 -24.31
C MET A 1 12.82 -0.20 -25.34
N ASP A 2 12.62 -1.49 -25.19
CA ASP A 2 11.77 -2.21 -26.15
C ASP A 2 10.27 -1.96 -25.85
N LYS A 3 9.40 -2.41 -26.74
CA LYS A 3 7.95 -2.19 -26.63
C LYS A 3 7.35 -2.86 -25.38
N ILE A 4 7.93 -3.95 -24.91
CA ILE A 4 7.46 -4.65 -23.70
C ILE A 4 7.86 -3.83 -22.46
N GLU A 5 9.07 -3.28 -22.43
CA GLU A 5 9.50 -2.37 -21.36
C GLU A 5 8.68 -1.08 -21.35
N GLU A 6 8.34 -0.51 -22.52
CA GLU A 6 7.45 0.66 -22.61
C GLU A 6 6.07 0.38 -22.01
N LEU A 7 5.50 -0.81 -22.30
CA LEU A 7 4.23 -1.23 -21.71
C LEU A 7 4.33 -1.43 -20.20
N ALA A 8 5.42 -2.03 -19.74
CA ALA A 8 5.67 -2.23 -18.31
C ALA A 8 5.78 -0.88 -17.59
N GLN A 9 6.51 0.09 -18.15
CA GLN A 9 6.64 1.45 -17.62
C GLN A 9 5.32 2.20 -17.61
N LEU A 10 4.54 2.11 -18.69
CA LEU A 10 3.22 2.74 -18.74
C LEU A 10 2.30 2.21 -17.64
N ARG A 11 2.33 0.90 -17.42
CA ARG A 11 1.56 0.24 -16.37
C ARG A 11 2.00 0.69 -14.98
N GLU A 12 3.31 0.72 -14.70
CA GLU A 12 3.88 1.20 -13.44
C GLU A 12 3.39 2.62 -13.14
N ASN A 13 3.55 3.55 -14.07
CA ASN A 13 3.12 4.94 -13.91
C ASN A 13 1.62 5.06 -13.60
N LEU A 14 0.77 4.28 -14.27
CA LEU A 14 -0.68 4.32 -14.07
C LEU A 14 -1.08 3.72 -12.71
N VAL A 15 -0.42 2.67 -12.26
CA VAL A 15 -0.66 2.07 -10.93
C VAL A 15 -0.20 3.02 -9.83
N ASP A 16 0.96 3.65 -9.99
CA ASP A 16 1.48 4.66 -9.05
C ASP A 16 0.53 5.88 -8.94
N ASP A 17 -0.02 6.35 -10.05
CA ASP A 17 -1.01 7.43 -10.06
C ASP A 17 -2.30 7.04 -9.31
N ILE A 18 -2.76 5.80 -9.46
CA ILE A 18 -3.92 5.29 -8.73
C ILE A 18 -3.61 5.23 -7.24
N GLU A 19 -2.45 4.70 -6.86
CA GLU A 19 -2.00 4.63 -5.47
C GLU A 19 -1.92 6.02 -4.83
N ALA A 20 -1.24 6.96 -5.48
CA ALA A 20 -1.09 8.32 -4.99
C ALA A 20 -2.45 8.99 -4.69
N ARG A 21 -3.44 8.78 -5.58
CA ARG A 21 -4.80 9.28 -5.36
C ARG A 21 -5.48 8.59 -4.16
N HIS A 22 -5.31 7.28 -4.01
CA HIS A 22 -5.87 6.53 -2.89
C HIS A 22 -5.29 7.01 -1.56
N ILE A 23 -3.97 7.20 -1.49
CA ILE A 23 -3.28 7.68 -0.28
C ILE A 23 -3.71 9.11 0.07
N ASN A 24 -3.84 9.99 -0.91
CA ASN A 24 -4.32 11.36 -0.67
C ASN A 24 -5.75 11.37 -0.10
N ARG A 25 -6.66 10.60 -0.69
CA ARG A 25 -8.04 10.46 -0.18
C ARG A 25 -8.09 9.82 1.22
N LEU A 26 -7.21 8.83 1.50
CA LEU A 26 -7.07 8.26 2.83
C LEU A 26 -6.68 9.31 3.87
N ASN A 27 -5.70 10.14 3.54
CA ASN A 27 -5.27 11.20 4.45
C ASN A 27 -6.43 12.11 4.84
N ILE A 28 -7.24 12.54 3.86
CA ILE A 28 -8.44 13.37 4.10
C ILE A 28 -9.48 12.60 4.95
N ALA A 29 -9.72 11.34 4.64
CA ALA A 29 -10.67 10.50 5.37
C ALA A 29 -10.28 10.36 6.86
N LEU A 30 -9.00 10.11 7.13
CA LEU A 30 -8.51 9.95 8.50
C LEU A 30 -8.43 11.28 9.28
N GLU A 31 -8.16 12.40 8.63
CA GLU A 31 -8.24 13.71 9.26
C GLU A 31 -9.69 14.06 9.66
N ASN A 32 -10.66 13.73 8.80
CA ASN A 32 -12.06 13.93 9.12
C ASN A 32 -12.54 12.97 10.21
N LEU A 33 -12.08 11.71 10.19
CA LEU A 33 -12.35 10.75 11.26
C LEU A 33 -11.83 11.26 12.61
N GLU A 34 -10.58 11.73 12.65
CA GLU A 34 -9.98 12.28 13.87
C GLU A 34 -10.81 13.45 14.42
N LYS A 35 -11.16 14.42 13.56
CA LYS A 35 -12.00 15.56 13.95
C LYS A 35 -13.34 15.12 14.54
N ASP A 36 -14.02 14.17 13.89
CA ASP A 36 -15.32 13.68 14.34
C ASP A 36 -15.22 12.86 15.63
N VAL A 37 -14.13 12.08 15.83
CA VAL A 37 -13.87 11.34 17.08
C VAL A 37 -13.58 12.30 18.23
N VAL A 38 -12.76 13.34 18.00
CA VAL A 38 -12.51 14.39 19.01
C VAL A 38 -13.80 15.13 19.36
N LYS A 39 -14.60 15.48 18.35
CA LYS A 39 -15.91 16.12 18.56
C LYS A 39 -16.84 15.22 19.39
N LEU A 40 -16.90 13.93 19.08
CA LEU A 40 -17.66 12.96 19.86
C LEU A 40 -17.17 12.92 21.32
N ALA A 41 -15.85 12.84 21.55
CA ALA A 41 -15.27 12.85 22.89
C ALA A 41 -15.66 14.11 23.66
N ASN A 42 -15.63 15.30 23.03
CA ASN A 42 -16.02 16.57 23.65
C ASN A 42 -17.51 16.67 24.02
N THR A 43 -18.37 15.82 23.45
CA THR A 43 -19.81 15.78 23.81
C THR A 43 -20.12 14.90 25.01
N LEU A 44 -19.12 14.16 25.50
CA LEU A 44 -19.33 13.23 26.60
C LEU A 44 -19.36 13.93 27.94
N PRO A 45 -20.29 13.56 28.84
CA PRO A 45 -20.31 14.09 30.19
C PRO A 45 -19.03 13.67 30.93
N LEU A 46 -18.43 14.66 31.57
CA LEU A 46 -17.27 14.46 32.44
C LEU A 46 -17.73 14.52 33.89
N ARG A 47 -17.08 13.75 34.76
CA ARG A 47 -17.20 13.89 36.20
C ARG A 47 -16.60 15.22 36.66
N GLU A 48 -16.87 15.65 37.90
CA GLU A 48 -16.31 16.87 38.50
C GLU A 48 -14.78 16.95 38.41
N ASN A 49 -14.11 15.77 38.44
CA ASN A 49 -12.65 15.63 38.28
C ASN A 49 -12.18 15.59 36.82
N LYS A 50 -13.01 15.94 35.85
CA LYS A 50 -12.73 15.91 34.40
C LYS A 50 -12.40 14.51 33.84
N LEU A 51 -12.91 13.45 34.47
CA LEU A 51 -12.79 12.08 33.97
C LEU A 51 -14.07 11.66 33.25
N PHE A 52 -13.94 10.74 32.27
CA PHE A 52 -15.11 10.13 31.63
C PHE A 52 -15.88 9.22 32.60
N GLU A 53 -17.17 9.05 32.37
CA GLU A 53 -17.97 8.05 33.06
C GLU A 53 -17.81 6.67 32.38
N ALA A 54 -17.49 5.63 33.18
CA ALA A 54 -17.19 4.28 32.67
C ALA A 54 -18.34 3.64 31.87
N ARG A 55 -19.61 3.87 32.24
CA ARG A 55 -20.76 3.33 31.51
C ARG A 55 -20.86 3.84 30.08
N LEU A 56 -20.30 5.03 29.79
CA LEU A 56 -20.33 5.62 28.46
C LEU A 56 -19.45 4.89 27.45
N ALA A 57 -18.41 4.18 27.91
CA ALA A 57 -17.51 3.45 27.01
C ALA A 57 -18.27 2.37 26.19
N VAL A 58 -19.28 1.74 26.78
CA VAL A 58 -20.11 0.74 26.08
C VAL A 58 -20.97 1.39 24.99
N GLU A 59 -21.54 2.57 25.27
CA GLU A 59 -22.39 3.32 24.35
C GLU A 59 -21.57 3.97 23.20
N LEU A 60 -20.28 4.18 23.41
CA LEU A 60 -19.41 4.83 22.45
C LEU A 60 -18.95 3.91 21.30
N ARG A 61 -18.78 2.63 21.57
CA ARG A 61 -18.32 1.67 20.54
C ARG A 61 -19.15 1.73 19.25
N PRO A 62 -20.50 1.68 19.27
CA PRO A 62 -21.30 1.81 18.05
C PRO A 62 -21.19 3.21 17.41
N LYS A 63 -21.00 4.28 18.19
CA LYS A 63 -20.79 5.63 17.66
C LYS A 63 -19.43 5.78 16.96
N ILE A 64 -18.37 5.25 17.58
CA ILE A 64 -17.03 5.20 16.98
C ILE A 64 -17.06 4.36 15.70
N LYS A 65 -17.70 3.18 15.74
CA LYS A 65 -17.87 2.36 14.54
C LYS A 65 -18.54 3.12 13.41
N ALA A 66 -19.63 3.82 13.68
CA ALA A 66 -20.34 4.62 12.69
C ALA A 66 -19.46 5.72 12.07
N LEU A 67 -18.56 6.34 12.84
CA LEU A 67 -17.60 7.31 12.32
C LEU A 67 -16.54 6.65 11.44
N ILE A 68 -16.03 5.49 11.85
CA ILE A 68 -15.07 4.72 11.05
C ILE A 68 -15.73 4.24 9.75
N ASP A 69 -16.96 3.74 9.79
CA ASP A 69 -17.72 3.34 8.61
C ASP A 69 -17.91 4.53 7.65
N LYS A 70 -18.29 5.70 8.18
CA LYS A 70 -18.52 6.92 7.41
C LYS A 70 -17.28 7.44 6.68
N HIS A 71 -16.12 7.37 7.28
CA HIS A 71 -14.90 7.97 6.74
C HIS A 71 -13.97 6.93 6.09
N TYR A 72 -13.60 5.91 6.85
CA TYR A 72 -12.60 4.94 6.42
C TYR A 72 -13.17 3.81 5.57
N VAL A 73 -14.28 3.18 5.98
CA VAL A 73 -14.86 2.07 5.21
C VAL A 73 -15.40 2.57 3.86
N LEU A 74 -15.98 3.77 3.82
CA LEU A 74 -16.40 4.38 2.57
C LEU A 74 -15.22 4.67 1.63
N TRP A 75 -14.10 5.15 2.17
CA TRP A 75 -12.86 5.31 1.41
C TRP A 75 -12.33 3.97 0.90
N ALA A 76 -12.29 2.93 1.74
CA ALA A 76 -11.81 1.59 1.37
C ALA A 76 -12.65 0.97 0.24
N ASP A 77 -13.98 1.09 0.31
CA ASP A 77 -14.89 0.64 -0.74
C ASP A 77 -14.61 1.36 -2.07
N GLY A 78 -14.45 2.69 -2.02
CA GLY A 78 -14.08 3.48 -3.19
C GLY A 78 -12.72 3.09 -3.78
N THR A 79 -11.74 2.78 -2.92
CA THR A 79 -10.40 2.32 -3.32
C THR A 79 -10.47 0.98 -4.05
N VAL A 80 -11.16 -0.01 -3.49
CA VAL A 80 -11.28 -1.34 -4.08
C VAL A 80 -12.07 -1.32 -5.40
N ARG A 81 -13.07 -0.43 -5.54
CA ARG A 81 -13.79 -0.25 -6.81
C ARG A 81 -12.88 0.22 -7.94
N GLU A 82 -11.87 1.05 -7.64
CA GLU A 82 -10.93 1.52 -8.66
C GLU A 82 -10.00 0.43 -9.21
N TYR A 83 -9.94 -0.76 -8.59
CA TYR A 83 -9.18 -1.90 -9.13
C TYR A 83 -9.67 -2.36 -10.51
N ASP A 84 -10.91 -2.05 -10.89
CA ASP A 84 -11.40 -2.25 -12.26
C ASP A 84 -10.56 -1.48 -13.29
N LYS A 85 -10.01 -0.31 -12.90
CA LYS A 85 -9.11 0.47 -13.76
C LYS A 85 -7.78 -0.23 -13.95
N VAL A 86 -7.25 -0.87 -12.89
CA VAL A 86 -6.01 -1.66 -12.97
C VAL A 86 -6.24 -2.87 -13.87
N ALA A 87 -7.34 -3.59 -13.71
CA ALA A 87 -7.69 -4.70 -14.57
C ALA A 87 -7.79 -4.29 -16.05
N LYS A 88 -8.41 -3.12 -16.31
CA LYS A 88 -8.48 -2.56 -17.65
C LYS A 88 -7.11 -2.25 -18.24
N ILE A 89 -6.21 -1.65 -17.47
CA ILE A 89 -4.82 -1.37 -17.89
C ILE A 89 -4.11 -2.66 -18.28
N ILE A 90 -4.25 -3.72 -17.47
CA ILE A 90 -3.64 -5.03 -17.74
C ILE A 90 -4.16 -5.58 -19.08
N VAL A 91 -5.48 -5.54 -19.30
CA VAL A 91 -6.07 -6.00 -20.55
C VAL A 91 -5.66 -5.11 -21.73
N ASP A 92 -5.59 -3.79 -21.56
CA ASP A 92 -5.14 -2.88 -22.62
C ASP A 92 -3.67 -3.16 -23.01
N ASN A 93 -2.81 -3.53 -22.06
CA ASN A 93 -1.46 -4.00 -22.34
C ASN A 93 -1.45 -5.32 -23.13
N MET A 94 -2.35 -6.26 -22.82
CA MET A 94 -2.48 -7.52 -23.58
C MET A 94 -2.86 -7.30 -25.06
N LYS A 95 -3.57 -6.21 -25.39
CA LYS A 95 -3.96 -5.90 -26.79
C LYS A 95 -2.78 -5.68 -27.72
N ILE A 96 -1.64 -5.25 -27.17
CA ILE A 96 -0.45 -4.92 -27.94
C ILE A 96 0.45 -6.16 -28.13
N LEU A 97 0.25 -7.18 -27.32
CA LEU A 97 1.02 -8.42 -27.39
C LEU A 97 0.55 -9.29 -28.58
N PRO A 98 1.45 -10.07 -29.19
CA PRO A 98 1.14 -10.99 -30.29
C PRO A 98 0.46 -12.27 -29.79
N ILE A 99 -0.68 -12.11 -29.14
CA ILE A 99 -1.51 -13.19 -28.60
C ILE A 99 -2.88 -13.21 -29.30
N SER A 100 -3.63 -14.30 -29.10
CA SER A 100 -4.97 -14.43 -29.66
C SER A 100 -5.92 -13.32 -29.17
N GLU A 101 -6.78 -12.83 -30.05
CA GLU A 101 -7.75 -11.76 -29.76
C GLU A 101 -8.67 -12.07 -28.58
N ASN A 102 -8.97 -13.35 -28.34
CA ASN A 102 -9.82 -13.78 -27.22
C ASN A 102 -9.25 -13.38 -25.85
N PHE A 103 -7.92 -13.20 -25.74
CA PHE A 103 -7.26 -12.82 -24.49
C PHE A 103 -7.08 -11.29 -24.34
N LYS A 104 -7.45 -10.53 -25.35
CA LYS A 104 -7.34 -9.06 -25.39
C LYS A 104 -8.57 -8.33 -24.87
N THR A 105 -9.53 -9.05 -24.31
CA THR A 105 -10.76 -8.52 -23.73
C THR A 105 -11.02 -9.13 -22.35
N LEU A 106 -11.86 -8.48 -21.54
CA LEU A 106 -12.35 -9.07 -20.29
C LEU A 106 -13.34 -10.21 -20.60
N THR A 107 -13.06 -11.39 -20.07
CA THR A 107 -13.94 -12.55 -20.11
C THR A 107 -14.85 -12.60 -18.87
N GLU A 108 -15.84 -13.50 -18.86
CA GLU A 108 -16.65 -13.74 -17.65
C GLU A 108 -15.79 -14.24 -16.50
N LEU A 109 -14.78 -15.08 -16.77
CA LEU A 109 -13.84 -15.58 -15.77
C LEU A 109 -12.99 -14.43 -15.20
N ASP A 110 -12.56 -13.49 -16.04
CA ASP A 110 -11.85 -12.28 -15.56
C ASP A 110 -12.73 -11.48 -14.60
N ILE A 111 -13.99 -11.26 -14.93
CA ILE A 111 -14.93 -10.49 -14.10
C ILE A 111 -15.15 -11.20 -12.76
N GLU A 112 -15.27 -12.52 -12.75
CA GLU A 112 -15.37 -13.31 -11.52
C GLU A 112 -14.09 -13.22 -10.69
N THR A 113 -12.93 -13.35 -11.32
CA THR A 113 -11.61 -13.23 -10.70
C THR A 113 -11.44 -11.85 -10.06
N ILE A 114 -11.71 -10.77 -10.80
CA ILE A 114 -11.67 -9.40 -10.32
C ILE A 114 -12.58 -9.23 -9.10
N THR A 115 -13.81 -9.73 -9.18
CA THR A 115 -14.81 -9.63 -8.10
C THR A 115 -14.32 -10.34 -6.84
N ASN A 116 -13.77 -11.54 -6.96
CA ASN A 116 -13.23 -12.30 -5.83
C ASN A 116 -12.01 -11.63 -5.21
N LEU A 117 -11.08 -11.16 -6.03
CA LEU A 117 -9.90 -10.43 -5.54
C LEU A 117 -10.30 -9.15 -4.80
N LYS A 118 -11.22 -8.36 -5.35
CA LYS A 118 -11.76 -7.15 -4.69
C LYS A 118 -12.38 -7.47 -3.33
N ARG A 119 -13.17 -8.53 -3.25
CA ARG A 119 -13.80 -8.98 -2.00
C ARG A 119 -12.76 -9.34 -0.94
N VAL A 120 -11.73 -10.10 -1.30
CA VAL A 120 -10.66 -10.49 -0.38
C VAL A 120 -9.88 -9.26 0.12
N LYS A 121 -9.54 -8.33 -0.78
CA LYS A 121 -8.82 -7.10 -0.40
C LYS A 121 -9.66 -6.20 0.50
N PHE A 122 -10.96 -6.07 0.22
CA PHE A 122 -11.87 -5.28 1.06
C PHE A 122 -11.98 -5.83 2.48
N THR A 123 -11.93 -7.15 2.67
CA THR A 123 -11.94 -7.78 4.00
C THR A 123 -10.77 -7.28 4.85
N GLY A 124 -9.56 -7.18 4.30
CA GLY A 124 -8.40 -6.65 5.04
C GLY A 124 -8.61 -5.20 5.52
N PHE A 125 -9.29 -4.36 4.73
CA PHE A 125 -9.66 -3.01 5.19
C PHE A 125 -10.68 -3.02 6.32
N LEU A 126 -11.66 -3.95 6.29
CA LEU A 126 -12.63 -4.11 7.37
C LEU A 126 -11.98 -4.60 8.67
N ASP A 127 -10.94 -5.41 8.59
CA ASP A 127 -10.17 -5.85 9.76
C ASP A 127 -9.52 -4.65 10.46
N ILE A 128 -8.86 -3.75 9.71
CA ILE A 128 -8.31 -2.50 10.27
C ILE A 128 -9.40 -1.64 10.91
N ALA A 129 -10.57 -1.52 10.26
CA ALA A 129 -11.71 -0.77 10.80
C ALA A 129 -12.18 -1.35 12.16
N THR A 130 -12.27 -2.68 12.24
CA THR A 130 -12.69 -3.40 13.44
C THR A 130 -11.67 -3.26 14.57
N GLU A 131 -10.39 -3.48 14.28
CA GLU A 131 -9.31 -3.33 15.25
C GLU A 131 -9.22 -1.89 15.78
N THR A 132 -9.34 -0.90 14.90
CA THR A 132 -9.33 0.51 15.31
C THR A 132 -10.55 0.86 16.15
N THR A 133 -11.74 0.37 15.79
CA THR A 133 -12.96 0.58 16.58
C THR A 133 -12.76 0.07 18.01
N ASN A 134 -12.23 -1.15 18.14
CA ASN A 134 -11.96 -1.77 19.44
C ASN A 134 -10.90 -0.97 20.21
N ALA A 135 -9.78 -0.63 19.57
CA ALA A 135 -8.69 0.10 20.22
C ALA A 135 -9.12 1.48 20.75
N LEU A 136 -9.95 2.21 20.00
CA LEU A 136 -10.47 3.52 20.43
C LEU A 136 -11.48 3.39 21.60
N ALA A 137 -12.37 2.40 21.53
CA ALA A 137 -13.33 2.13 22.60
C ALA A 137 -12.65 1.68 23.90
N ASP A 138 -11.67 0.78 23.77
CA ASP A 138 -10.89 0.26 24.91
C ASP A 138 -10.01 1.36 25.54
N GLU A 139 -9.43 2.27 24.75
CA GLU A 139 -8.68 3.42 25.26
C GLU A 139 -9.54 4.33 26.14
N ILE A 140 -10.78 4.63 25.72
CA ILE A 140 -11.70 5.43 26.50
C ILE A 140 -12.07 4.69 27.80
N TYR A 141 -12.33 3.39 27.72
CA TYR A 141 -12.64 2.56 28.88
C TYR A 141 -11.48 2.52 29.88
N GLN A 142 -10.26 2.24 29.41
CA GLN A 142 -9.06 2.19 30.24
C GLN A 142 -8.73 3.54 30.86
N SER A 143 -8.87 4.62 30.10
CA SER A 143 -8.68 5.98 30.60
C SER A 143 -9.65 6.32 31.73
N THR A 144 -10.89 5.84 31.64
CA THR A 144 -11.91 6.03 32.68
C THR A 144 -11.56 5.29 33.96
N ILE A 145 -11.07 4.03 33.88
CA ILE A 145 -10.71 3.22 35.03
C ILE A 145 -9.43 3.74 35.70
N SER A 146 -8.42 4.10 34.88
CA SER A 146 -7.11 4.56 35.37
C SER A 146 -7.12 5.99 35.89
N GLY A 147 -8.20 6.74 35.66
CA GLY A 147 -8.27 8.16 36.05
C GLY A 147 -7.41 9.05 35.14
N LYS A 148 -7.18 8.64 33.90
CA LYS A 148 -6.42 9.44 32.91
C LYS A 148 -7.18 10.73 32.56
N PRO A 149 -6.51 11.91 32.56
CA PRO A 149 -7.14 13.17 32.23
C PRO A 149 -7.79 13.17 30.83
N PHE A 150 -8.88 13.90 30.68
CA PHE A 150 -9.63 14.01 29.41
C PHE A 150 -8.73 14.40 28.23
N GLU A 151 -7.90 15.44 28.41
CA GLU A 151 -7.01 15.93 27.34
C GLU A 151 -5.99 14.87 26.88
N ASP A 152 -5.46 14.08 27.82
CA ASP A 152 -4.51 12.99 27.50
C ASP A 152 -5.20 11.83 26.79
N THR A 153 -6.46 11.57 27.15
CA THR A 153 -7.29 10.57 26.46
C THR A 153 -7.54 11.01 25.02
N VAL A 154 -7.95 12.28 24.80
CA VAL A 154 -8.16 12.83 23.45
C VAL A 154 -6.88 12.74 22.61
N LYS A 155 -5.72 13.14 23.15
CA LYS A 155 -4.43 12.98 22.45
C LYS A 155 -4.15 11.54 22.07
N THR A 156 -4.43 10.60 22.97
CA THR A 156 -4.23 9.18 22.66
C THR A 156 -5.15 8.68 21.55
N LEU A 157 -6.42 9.11 21.52
CA LEU A 157 -7.34 8.77 20.42
C LEU A 157 -6.84 9.31 19.08
N GLN A 158 -6.36 10.56 19.05
CA GLN A 158 -5.75 11.16 17.87
C GLN A 158 -4.53 10.36 17.40
N HIS A 159 -3.65 9.97 18.33
CA HIS A 159 -2.47 9.16 18.03
C HIS A 159 -2.82 7.78 17.49
N ARG A 160 -3.90 7.14 17.96
CA ARG A 160 -4.38 5.85 17.46
C ARG A 160 -4.87 5.93 16.01
N ILE A 161 -5.45 7.06 15.61
CA ILE A 161 -5.93 7.26 14.23
C ILE A 161 -4.78 7.68 13.33
N ASN A 162 -4.10 8.76 13.64
CA ASN A 162 -3.17 9.44 12.76
C ASN A 162 -1.69 9.34 13.17
N GLY A 163 -1.38 8.74 14.32
CA GLY A 163 -0.04 8.70 14.89
C GLY A 163 0.41 10.02 15.52
N VAL A 164 1.61 10.02 16.05
CA VAL A 164 2.24 11.20 16.65
C VAL A 164 2.85 12.04 15.55
N TYR A 165 2.41 13.28 15.41
CA TYR A 165 3.07 14.24 14.53
C TYR A 165 4.40 14.66 15.14
N ILE A 166 5.49 14.30 14.49
CA ILE A 166 6.82 14.82 14.80
C ILE A 166 7.00 16.03 13.89
N LYS A 167 7.03 17.23 14.48
CA LYS A 167 7.39 18.43 13.73
C LYS A 167 8.85 18.26 13.32
N ALA A 168 9.11 18.13 12.03
CA ALA A 168 10.45 18.12 11.50
C ALA A 168 11.14 19.45 11.85
N ASP A 169 12.35 19.38 12.35
CA ASP A 169 13.17 20.55 12.54
C ASP A 169 13.59 21.04 11.14
N GLN A 170 13.15 22.26 10.77
CA GLN A 170 13.45 22.82 9.46
C GLN A 170 14.96 22.99 9.23
N ASP A 171 15.70 23.29 10.31
CA ASP A 171 17.15 23.43 10.24
C ASP A 171 17.80 22.07 9.97
N GLU A 172 17.36 21.02 10.64
CA GLU A 172 17.82 19.64 10.35
C GLU A 172 17.53 19.22 8.91
N ILE A 173 16.37 19.60 8.37
CA ILE A 173 16.03 19.34 6.95
C ILE A 173 16.99 20.07 6.03
N ASN A 174 17.22 21.35 6.26
CA ASN A 174 18.11 22.17 5.45
C ASN A 174 19.54 21.62 5.47
N ASP A 175 20.05 21.25 6.66
CA ASP A 175 21.37 20.64 6.84
C ASP A 175 21.50 19.31 6.06
N LEU A 176 20.48 18.46 6.10
CA LEU A 176 20.45 17.20 5.36
C LEU A 176 20.40 17.42 3.84
N VAL A 177 19.62 18.39 3.37
CA VAL A 177 19.55 18.76 1.95
C VAL A 177 20.91 19.29 1.47
N GLU A 178 21.55 20.15 2.24
CA GLU A 178 22.89 20.67 1.92
C GLU A 178 23.93 19.55 1.92
N LEU A 179 23.86 18.63 2.89
CA LEU A 179 24.77 17.47 2.95
C LEU A 179 24.62 16.58 1.72
N VAL A 180 23.37 16.28 1.27
CA VAL A 180 23.12 15.50 0.05
C VAL A 180 23.65 16.19 -1.19
N ALA A 181 23.55 17.53 -1.26
CA ALA A 181 23.98 18.31 -2.40
C ALA A 181 25.53 18.46 -2.48
N THR A 182 26.21 18.44 -1.34
CA THR A 182 27.64 18.81 -1.26
C THR A 182 28.58 17.63 -1.04
N THR A 183 28.11 16.51 -0.45
CA THR A 183 28.97 15.36 -0.18
C THR A 183 29.26 14.55 -1.44
N THR A 184 30.54 14.15 -1.57
CA THR A 184 31.01 13.20 -2.60
C THR A 184 31.08 11.74 -2.08
N ASP A 185 30.87 11.53 -0.79
CA ASP A 185 30.83 10.19 -0.18
C ASP A 185 29.40 9.60 -0.34
N GLU A 186 29.25 8.62 -1.22
CA GLU A 186 27.97 7.98 -1.52
C GLU A 186 27.34 7.31 -0.27
N THR A 187 28.17 6.83 0.70
CA THR A 187 27.66 6.24 1.93
C THR A 187 27.05 7.30 2.85
N VAL A 188 27.69 8.46 2.97
CA VAL A 188 27.18 9.60 3.73
C VAL A 188 25.95 10.18 3.07
N LYS A 189 25.98 10.31 1.74
CA LYS A 189 24.86 10.79 0.94
C LYS A 189 23.63 9.91 1.11
N GLN A 190 23.80 8.58 1.01
CA GLN A 190 22.69 7.64 1.17
C GLN A 190 22.10 7.72 2.59
N LYS A 191 22.93 7.81 3.63
CA LYS A 191 22.44 7.98 5.01
C LYS A 191 21.67 9.29 5.19
N ALA A 192 22.11 10.36 4.56
CA ALA A 192 21.40 11.64 4.61
C ALA A 192 20.05 11.58 3.84
N ILE A 193 20.01 10.90 2.69
CA ILE A 193 18.78 10.63 1.95
C ILE A 193 17.82 9.79 2.79
N ASP A 194 18.28 8.70 3.40
CA ASP A 194 17.46 7.84 4.25
C ASP A 194 16.90 8.62 5.44
N LYS A 195 17.71 9.52 6.01
CA LYS A 195 17.28 10.39 7.10
C LYS A 195 16.28 11.44 6.62
N LEU A 196 16.48 12.04 5.45
CA LEU A 196 15.48 12.92 4.80
C LEU A 196 14.17 12.19 4.55
N HIS A 197 14.22 10.97 4.00
CA HIS A 197 13.02 10.14 3.85
C HIS A 197 12.34 9.86 5.18
N THR A 198 13.11 9.65 6.26
CA THR A 198 12.57 9.48 7.60
C THR A 198 11.91 10.76 8.11
N VAL A 199 12.55 11.91 7.92
CA VAL A 199 12.08 13.22 8.40
C VAL A 199 10.90 13.73 7.55
N TYR A 200 10.94 13.63 6.22
CA TYR A 200 9.84 13.99 5.33
C TYR A 200 8.73 12.93 5.26
N GLY A 201 9.08 11.63 5.37
CA GLY A 201 8.14 10.53 5.30
C GLY A 201 7.52 10.17 6.65
N ALA A 202 8.12 10.63 7.75
CA ALA A 202 7.67 10.39 9.11
C ALA A 202 6.62 11.41 9.55
N ASP A 203 5.65 11.70 8.69
CA ASP A 203 4.56 12.57 9.09
C ASP A 203 3.95 12.14 10.41
N ARG A 204 3.98 10.81 10.72
CA ARG A 204 3.35 10.30 11.94
C ARG A 204 3.90 8.92 12.34
N VAL A 205 4.62 8.88 13.45
CA VAL A 205 5.25 7.66 13.99
C VAL A 205 4.28 6.87 14.87
N GLY A 206 4.47 5.56 14.94
CA GLY A 206 3.80 4.65 15.85
C GLY A 206 2.85 3.67 15.16
N ASN A 207 2.24 2.79 15.98
CA ASN A 207 1.22 1.86 15.54
C ASN A 207 -0.14 2.58 15.51
N ASN A 208 -0.56 2.98 14.32
CA ASN A 208 -1.78 3.76 14.12
C ASN A 208 -2.50 3.33 12.84
N MET A 209 -3.78 3.70 12.75
CA MET A 209 -4.63 3.34 11.61
C MET A 209 -4.08 3.85 10.28
N ARG A 210 -3.55 5.08 10.25
CA ARG A 210 -2.99 5.68 9.02
C ARG A 210 -1.87 4.84 8.43
N ARG A 211 -0.93 4.40 9.27
CA ARG A 211 0.21 3.58 8.84
C ARG A 211 -0.25 2.25 8.24
N TYR A 212 -1.11 1.53 8.96
CA TYR A 212 -1.61 0.24 8.50
C TYR A 212 -2.47 0.36 7.25
N ALA A 213 -3.33 1.38 7.19
CA ALA A 213 -4.18 1.63 6.03
C ALA A 213 -3.38 2.04 4.79
N LYS A 214 -2.34 2.87 4.93
CA LYS A 214 -1.42 3.21 3.83
C LYS A 214 -0.71 1.98 3.29
N GLN A 215 -0.14 1.17 4.18
CA GLN A 215 0.54 -0.07 3.79
C GLN A 215 -0.41 -1.03 3.09
N LEU A 216 -1.59 -1.26 3.66
CA LEU A 216 -2.57 -2.15 3.05
C LEU A 216 -3.08 -1.62 1.70
N ALA A 217 -3.26 -0.30 1.55
CA ALA A 217 -3.66 0.30 0.28
C ALA A 217 -2.64 0.03 -0.83
N HIS A 218 -1.35 0.20 -0.53
CA HIS A 218 -0.27 -0.14 -1.45
C HIS A 218 -0.23 -1.64 -1.73
N ASP A 219 -0.07 -2.45 -0.69
CA ASP A 219 0.14 -3.90 -0.83
C ASP A 219 -1.05 -4.56 -1.53
N SER A 220 -2.30 -4.19 -1.19
CA SER A 220 -3.49 -4.75 -1.81
C SER A 220 -3.64 -4.40 -3.29
N LEU A 221 -3.27 -3.17 -3.69
CA LEU A 221 -3.26 -2.74 -5.09
C LEU A 221 -2.23 -3.53 -5.90
N MET A 222 -1.00 -3.63 -5.37
CA MET A 222 0.08 -4.35 -6.01
C MET A 222 -0.15 -5.87 -6.08
N GLU A 223 -0.76 -6.45 -5.05
CA GLU A 223 -1.16 -7.86 -5.04
C GLU A 223 -2.29 -8.14 -6.05
N PHE A 224 -3.29 -7.24 -6.13
CA PHE A 224 -4.34 -7.34 -7.15
C PHE A 224 -3.73 -7.32 -8.56
N ASP A 225 -2.87 -6.34 -8.83
CA ASP A 225 -2.15 -6.20 -10.09
C ASP A 225 -1.38 -7.46 -10.47
N GLY A 226 -0.59 -8.02 -9.54
CA GLY A 226 0.19 -9.24 -9.79
C GLY A 226 -0.67 -10.49 -10.00
N GLN A 227 -1.69 -10.68 -9.16
CA GLN A 227 -2.57 -11.86 -9.23
C GLN A 227 -3.43 -11.84 -10.50
N PHE A 228 -4.00 -10.70 -10.86
CA PHE A 228 -4.80 -10.58 -12.08
C PHE A 228 -3.94 -10.70 -13.34
N THR A 229 -2.75 -10.10 -13.34
CA THR A 229 -1.79 -10.26 -14.45
C THR A 229 -1.41 -11.72 -14.67
N LYS A 230 -1.13 -12.45 -13.58
CA LYS A 230 -0.81 -13.88 -13.67
C LYS A 230 -1.98 -14.69 -14.23
N ALA A 231 -3.20 -14.45 -13.74
CA ALA A 231 -4.39 -15.14 -14.23
C ALA A 231 -4.57 -14.90 -15.74
N LYS A 232 -4.46 -13.65 -16.17
CA LYS A 232 -4.61 -13.26 -17.58
C LYS A 232 -3.50 -13.81 -18.48
N ALA A 233 -2.26 -13.85 -17.99
CA ALA A 233 -1.13 -14.47 -18.69
C ALA A 233 -1.36 -15.98 -18.88
N ALA A 234 -1.83 -16.67 -17.84
CA ALA A 234 -2.11 -18.11 -17.91
C ALA A 234 -3.20 -18.44 -18.94
N GLU A 235 -4.27 -17.63 -19.03
CA GLU A 235 -5.29 -17.78 -20.08
C GLU A 235 -4.67 -17.65 -21.48
N ALA A 236 -3.74 -16.72 -21.67
CA ALA A 236 -3.05 -16.50 -22.93
C ALA A 236 -1.93 -17.53 -23.23
N GLY A 237 -1.67 -18.48 -22.33
CA GLY A 237 -0.58 -19.45 -22.45
C GLY A 237 0.80 -18.85 -22.21
N LEU A 238 0.90 -17.66 -21.62
CA LEU A 238 2.16 -17.02 -21.31
C LEU A 238 2.66 -17.47 -19.93
N THR A 239 3.85 -18.06 -19.90
CA THR A 239 4.48 -18.61 -18.69
C THR A 239 5.75 -17.87 -18.30
N ASN A 240 6.15 -16.87 -19.07
CA ASN A 240 7.35 -16.08 -18.82
C ASN A 240 6.99 -14.63 -18.49
N PHE A 241 7.80 -14.00 -17.63
CA PHE A 241 7.55 -12.67 -17.10
C PHE A 241 8.84 -11.87 -17.05
N LEU A 242 8.79 -10.64 -17.56
CA LEU A 242 9.80 -9.63 -17.34
C LEU A 242 9.61 -9.03 -15.94
N TYR A 243 10.65 -9.10 -15.09
CA TYR A 243 10.66 -8.45 -13.77
C TYR A 243 11.02 -6.98 -13.96
N TYR A 244 10.07 -6.10 -13.79
CA TYR A 244 10.20 -4.68 -14.13
C TYR A 244 9.83 -3.77 -12.95
N GLY A 245 10.42 -2.57 -12.90
CA GLY A 245 10.16 -1.51 -11.92
C GLY A 245 11.41 -0.70 -11.63
N ASP A 246 11.24 0.52 -11.15
CA ASP A 246 12.35 1.40 -10.84
C ASP A 246 13.13 0.96 -9.60
N ILE A 247 14.45 1.15 -9.66
CA ILE A 247 15.34 0.96 -8.53
C ILE A 247 15.40 2.27 -7.75
N ILE A 248 14.99 2.22 -6.49
CA ILE A 248 15.05 3.34 -5.54
C ILE A 248 16.00 3.02 -4.39
N GLY A 249 16.33 4.01 -3.57
CA GLY A 249 17.37 3.89 -2.55
C GLY A 249 17.16 2.77 -1.52
N ASP A 250 15.91 2.36 -1.28
CA ASP A 250 15.53 1.25 -0.40
C ASP A 250 15.12 -0.04 -1.14
N SER A 251 15.40 -0.12 -2.45
CA SER A 251 15.15 -1.34 -3.24
C SER A 251 15.92 -2.52 -2.68
N ARG A 252 15.23 -3.65 -2.57
CA ARG A 252 15.80 -4.87 -2.00
C ARG A 252 16.81 -5.51 -2.93
N PRO A 253 17.81 -6.23 -2.39
CA PRO A 253 18.79 -6.95 -3.21
C PRO A 253 18.15 -7.85 -4.26
N PHE A 254 17.05 -8.53 -3.92
CA PHE A 254 16.28 -9.34 -4.87
C PHE A 254 15.78 -8.51 -6.05
N CYS A 255 15.19 -7.34 -5.79
CA CYS A 255 14.67 -6.46 -6.85
C CYS A 255 15.79 -5.92 -7.74
N ILE A 256 16.89 -5.45 -7.13
CA ILE A 256 18.07 -4.94 -7.85
C ILE A 256 18.66 -6.02 -8.76
N ALA A 257 18.79 -7.26 -8.25
CA ALA A 257 19.40 -8.37 -8.98
C ALA A 257 18.53 -8.89 -10.14
N ASN A 258 17.21 -8.68 -10.08
CA ASN A 258 16.27 -9.31 -11.03
C ASN A 258 15.60 -8.32 -12.00
N ARG A 259 15.70 -7.02 -11.77
CA ARG A 259 15.16 -6.00 -12.70
C ARG A 259 15.70 -6.21 -14.13
N GLY A 260 14.81 -6.17 -15.10
CA GLY A 260 15.12 -6.31 -16.52
C GLY A 260 15.37 -7.76 -16.98
N LYS A 261 15.18 -8.74 -16.08
CA LYS A 261 15.35 -10.15 -16.44
C LYS A 261 14.00 -10.81 -16.71
N ILE A 262 14.01 -11.74 -17.66
CA ILE A 262 12.86 -12.59 -17.98
C ILE A 262 13.04 -13.91 -17.25
N PHE A 263 11.97 -14.37 -16.61
CA PHE A 263 11.92 -15.66 -15.89
C PHE A 263 10.68 -16.41 -16.32
N SER A 264 10.79 -17.72 -16.44
CA SER A 264 9.62 -18.59 -16.37
C SER A 264 8.98 -18.53 -14.98
N GLU A 265 7.73 -18.96 -14.86
CA GLU A 265 7.03 -19.00 -13.56
C GLU A 265 7.82 -19.85 -12.55
N ASP A 266 8.31 -21.00 -12.96
CA ASP A 266 9.04 -21.94 -12.10
C ASP A 266 10.39 -21.35 -11.65
N GLU A 267 11.18 -20.80 -12.59
CA GLU A 267 12.46 -20.16 -12.26
C GLU A 267 12.28 -19.00 -11.26
N LEU A 268 11.25 -18.19 -11.45
CA LEU A 268 10.96 -17.07 -10.55
C LEU A 268 10.58 -17.58 -9.14
N ARG A 269 9.77 -18.64 -9.05
CA ARG A 269 9.39 -19.27 -7.79
C ARG A 269 10.56 -19.88 -7.07
N ASP A 270 11.40 -20.64 -7.79
CA ASP A 270 12.59 -21.30 -7.24
C ASP A 270 13.58 -20.26 -6.72
N LYS A 271 13.85 -19.24 -7.52
CA LYS A 271 14.74 -18.15 -7.13
C LYS A 271 14.19 -17.39 -5.93
N TRP A 272 12.90 -17.06 -5.94
CA TRP A 272 12.25 -16.35 -4.84
C TRP A 272 12.23 -17.18 -3.55
N SER A 273 12.02 -18.49 -3.63
CA SER A 273 12.01 -19.37 -2.46
C SER A 273 13.39 -19.63 -1.87
N SER A 274 14.42 -19.70 -2.71
CA SER A 274 15.81 -19.97 -2.29
C SER A 274 16.50 -18.77 -1.64
N GLU A 275 16.06 -17.55 -1.91
CA GLU A 275 16.67 -16.33 -1.38
C GLU A 275 15.89 -15.81 -0.14
N SER A 276 16.59 -15.12 0.77
CA SER A 276 15.99 -14.51 1.96
C SER A 276 16.46 -13.06 2.11
N TRP A 277 15.52 -12.17 2.45
CA TRP A 277 15.79 -10.75 2.71
C TRP A 277 14.79 -10.18 3.70
N LYS A 278 15.13 -9.04 4.30
CA LYS A 278 14.23 -8.34 5.24
C LYS A 278 12.98 -7.85 4.51
N GLY A 279 11.82 -8.18 5.03
CA GLY A 279 10.53 -7.77 4.47
C GLY A 279 10.02 -8.68 3.34
N LYS A 280 10.67 -9.83 3.10
CA LYS A 280 10.10 -10.89 2.26
C LYS A 280 8.79 -11.37 2.87
N SER A 281 7.76 -11.48 2.03
CA SER A 281 6.49 -12.09 2.42
C SER A 281 6.60 -13.62 2.40
N THR A 282 5.66 -14.30 3.05
CA THR A 282 5.52 -15.77 3.01
C THR A 282 4.69 -16.26 1.83
N THR A 283 4.11 -15.34 1.06
CA THR A 283 3.33 -15.63 -0.14
C THR A 283 4.23 -15.95 -1.34
N ASP A 284 3.71 -15.92 -2.55
CA ASP A 284 4.48 -16.19 -3.75
C ASP A 284 4.97 -14.89 -4.45
N PRO A 285 5.91 -14.97 -5.40
CA PRO A 285 6.45 -13.79 -6.09
C PRO A 285 5.42 -13.00 -6.89
N PHE A 286 4.34 -13.62 -7.38
CA PHE A 286 3.29 -12.94 -8.13
C PHE A 286 2.40 -12.08 -7.24
N THR A 287 2.27 -12.46 -5.97
CA THR A 287 1.53 -11.70 -4.97
C THR A 287 2.38 -10.59 -4.35
N SER A 288 3.60 -10.89 -3.93
CA SER A 288 4.40 -9.97 -3.11
C SER A 288 5.70 -9.47 -3.75
N ARG A 289 6.12 -10.04 -4.88
CA ARG A 289 7.36 -9.69 -5.59
C ARG A 289 8.56 -9.60 -4.64
N GLY A 290 9.11 -8.39 -4.38
CA GLY A 290 10.16 -8.16 -3.41
C GLY A 290 9.70 -8.07 -1.95
N GLY A 291 8.41 -8.18 -1.66
CA GLY A 291 7.82 -8.08 -0.31
C GLY A 291 7.08 -6.76 -0.07
N TYR A 292 6.88 -6.37 1.19
CA TYR A 292 6.15 -5.16 1.59
C TYR A 292 6.67 -3.91 0.87
N ASN A 293 5.74 -3.06 0.42
CA ASN A 293 6.02 -1.83 -0.33
C ASN A 293 6.85 -2.06 -1.61
N CYS A 294 6.80 -3.25 -2.20
CA CYS A 294 7.49 -3.51 -3.47
C CYS A 294 6.71 -2.90 -4.63
N ARG A 295 7.37 -2.04 -5.42
CA ARG A 295 6.78 -1.36 -6.59
C ARG A 295 7.02 -2.07 -7.92
N HIS A 296 7.79 -3.17 -7.91
CA HIS A 296 8.08 -3.90 -9.14
C HIS A 296 6.85 -4.66 -9.64
N HIS A 297 6.79 -4.84 -10.95
CA HIS A 297 5.74 -5.55 -11.67
C HIS A 297 6.30 -6.77 -12.39
N LEU A 298 5.42 -7.69 -12.75
CA LEU A 298 5.69 -8.82 -13.61
C LEU A 298 4.91 -8.62 -14.92
N GLN A 299 5.63 -8.28 -15.99
CA GLN A 299 5.04 -8.10 -17.30
C GLN A 299 5.09 -9.42 -18.07
N PRO A 300 3.95 -10.01 -18.47
CA PRO A 300 3.93 -11.21 -19.27
C PRO A 300 4.66 -11.01 -20.59
N THR A 301 5.45 -12.01 -21.00
CA THR A 301 6.22 -12.00 -22.22
C THR A 301 6.42 -13.42 -22.71
N ASP A 302 7.02 -13.59 -23.91
CA ASP A 302 7.43 -14.86 -24.47
C ASP A 302 8.88 -14.75 -24.99
N PRO A 303 9.80 -15.65 -24.64
CA PRO A 303 11.16 -15.63 -25.14
C PRO A 303 11.27 -15.67 -26.67
N SER A 304 10.28 -16.26 -27.35
CA SER A 304 10.26 -16.31 -28.82
C SER A 304 10.05 -14.94 -29.50
N TRP A 305 9.68 -13.93 -28.72
CA TRP A 305 9.55 -12.55 -29.22
C TRP A 305 10.87 -11.80 -29.29
N TYR A 306 11.95 -12.41 -28.82
CA TYR A 306 13.28 -11.81 -28.78
C TYR A 306 14.27 -12.59 -29.68
N ASN A 307 15.21 -11.88 -30.30
CA ASN A 307 16.30 -12.50 -31.03
C ASN A 307 17.41 -12.96 -30.06
N GLU A 308 18.46 -13.59 -30.63
CA GLU A 308 19.62 -14.09 -29.86
C GLU A 308 20.39 -12.97 -29.13
N ASN A 309 20.24 -11.72 -29.55
CA ASN A 309 20.84 -10.56 -28.90
C ASN A 309 19.95 -9.95 -27.79
N GLY A 310 18.74 -10.48 -27.60
CA GLY A 310 17.76 -9.97 -26.64
C GLY A 310 16.92 -8.79 -27.17
N ASP A 311 16.98 -8.49 -28.50
CA ASP A 311 16.14 -7.46 -29.09
C ASP A 311 14.76 -8.01 -29.44
N LEU A 312 13.72 -7.20 -29.18
CA LEU A 312 12.34 -7.54 -29.49
C LEU A 312 12.14 -7.57 -31.01
N ILE A 313 11.54 -8.64 -31.54
CA ILE A 313 11.34 -8.91 -32.98
C ILE A 313 9.87 -8.90 -33.45
N ILE A 314 8.93 -8.52 -32.56
CA ILE A 314 7.49 -8.43 -32.85
C ILE A 314 7.00 -7.01 -33.14
#